data_48ee641cc1b137198a9b8772acbf154d
#
_entry.id   48ee641cc1b137198a9b8772acbf154d
#
_cell.length_a   1.000
_cell.length_b   1.000
_cell.length_c   1.000
_cell.angle_alpha   90.00
_cell.angle_beta   90.00
_cell.angle_gamma   90.00
#
_symmetry.space_group_name_H-M   'P 1'
#
loop_
_entity.id
_entity.type
_entity.pdbx_description
1 polymer ?
#
loop_
_entity_poly.entity_id
_entity_poly.type
_entity_poly.pdbx_seq_one_letter_code
_entity_poly.pdbx_strand_id
1 'polypeptide(L)'
;MSESGRTILAVNDDPAILSLFDDLLSEEGYQVVLDQFSRTTTDILNDIRRVQPDLVIMDFIIGGEGTGWQLLQAVRMDRTTRHVPVIVCTGAARQVEELSAHLDTMNVRVVLKPFDIDHLLEIVDLVWANAGEASRSE
;
A
#
# COMPACT_ATOMS: atom_id res chain seq x y z
N MET A 1 1.91 -2.38 -21.80
CA MET A 1 0.54 -1.87 -21.99
C MET A 1 -0.37 -2.26 -20.85
N SER A 2 -0.27 -3.51 -20.42
CA SER A 2 -1.18 -3.99 -19.38
C SER A 2 -1.04 -3.23 -18.07
N GLU A 3 0.14 -2.69 -17.77
CA GLU A 3 0.34 -1.96 -16.54
C GLU A 3 -0.17 -0.53 -16.61
N SER A 4 -0.22 0.04 -17.81
CA SER A 4 -0.72 1.39 -17.93
C SER A 4 -2.21 1.37 -17.64
N GLY A 5 -2.65 2.15 -16.75
CA GLY A 5 -4.02 2.16 -16.31
C GLY A 5 -4.23 1.60 -14.92
N ARG A 6 -3.25 0.86 -14.37
CA ARG A 6 -3.34 0.47 -12.97
C ARG A 6 -3.03 1.68 -12.10
N THR A 7 -3.80 1.80 -11.03
CA THR A 7 -3.70 2.94 -10.13
C THR A 7 -3.11 2.49 -8.80
N ILE A 8 -2.10 3.21 -8.35
CA ILE A 8 -1.46 2.97 -7.04
C ILE A 8 -1.68 4.20 -6.18
N LEU A 9 -2.24 4.00 -5.01
CA LEU A 9 -2.40 5.06 -4.02
C LEU A 9 -1.27 4.96 -3.02
N ALA A 10 -0.47 6.02 -2.91
CA ALA A 10 0.63 6.08 -1.96
C ALA A 10 0.23 6.98 -0.80
N VAL A 11 0.25 6.43 0.41
CA VAL A 11 -0.13 7.13 1.63
C VAL A 11 1.10 7.28 2.51
N ASN A 12 1.50 8.51 2.81
CA ASN A 12 2.66 8.77 3.64
C ASN A 12 2.58 10.20 4.15
N ASP A 13 3.09 10.47 5.35
CA ASP A 13 3.07 11.82 5.87
C ASP A 13 4.32 12.62 5.47
N ASP A 14 5.26 12.02 4.77
CA ASP A 14 6.46 12.69 4.30
C ASP A 14 6.33 13.00 2.80
N PRO A 15 6.22 14.28 2.42
CA PRO A 15 6.05 14.62 1.01
C PRO A 15 7.25 14.23 0.13
N ALA A 16 8.45 14.17 0.69
CA ALA A 16 9.62 13.75 -0.07
C ALA A 16 9.49 12.28 -0.49
N ILE A 17 9.00 11.42 0.41
CA ILE A 17 8.78 10.02 0.11
C ILE A 17 7.68 9.88 -0.94
N LEU A 18 6.60 10.64 -0.82
CA LEU A 18 5.53 10.61 -1.80
C LEU A 18 6.03 11.01 -3.20
N SER A 19 6.85 12.06 -3.25
CA SER A 19 7.42 12.51 -4.52
C SER A 19 8.28 11.42 -5.15
N LEU A 20 9.06 10.72 -4.33
CA LEU A 20 9.88 9.62 -4.81
C LEU A 20 9.01 8.50 -5.41
N PHE A 21 7.97 8.10 -4.70
CA PHE A 21 7.07 7.07 -5.22
C PHE A 21 6.42 7.51 -6.52
N ASP A 22 6.00 8.79 -6.60
CA ASP A 22 5.39 9.31 -7.81
C ASP A 22 6.34 9.17 -8.99
N ASP A 23 7.59 9.61 -8.83
CA ASP A 23 8.56 9.53 -9.91
C ASP A 23 8.81 8.08 -10.33
N LEU A 24 9.05 7.20 -9.36
CA LEU A 24 9.45 5.82 -9.67
C LEU A 24 8.31 5.03 -10.30
N LEU A 25 7.12 5.15 -9.75
CA LEU A 25 6.00 4.33 -10.20
C LEU A 25 5.41 4.88 -11.50
N SER A 26 5.44 6.20 -11.67
CA SER A 26 4.99 6.79 -12.93
C SER A 26 5.87 6.36 -14.10
N GLU A 27 7.18 6.21 -13.85
CA GLU A 27 8.08 5.73 -14.89
C GLU A 27 7.73 4.32 -15.35
N GLU A 28 7.13 3.53 -14.45
CA GLU A 28 6.73 2.16 -14.79
C GLU A 28 5.38 2.10 -15.47
N GLY A 29 4.74 3.23 -15.69
CA GLY A 29 3.46 3.27 -16.39
C GLY A 29 2.23 3.29 -15.52
N TYR A 30 2.39 3.33 -14.21
CA TYR A 30 1.26 3.35 -13.28
C TYR A 30 0.71 4.76 -13.12
N GLN A 31 -0.57 4.83 -12.82
CA GLN A 31 -1.18 6.08 -12.36
C GLN A 31 -1.00 6.16 -10.86
N VAL A 32 -0.43 7.26 -10.38
CA VAL A 32 -0.08 7.39 -8.97
C VAL A 32 -0.93 8.49 -8.35
N VAL A 33 -1.61 8.16 -7.27
CA VAL A 33 -2.36 9.13 -6.47
C VAL A 33 -1.66 9.24 -5.13
N LEU A 34 -1.36 10.46 -4.71
CA LEU A 34 -0.63 10.71 -3.48
C LEU A 34 -1.56 11.20 -2.39
N ASP A 35 -1.40 10.65 -1.19
CA ASP A 35 -2.17 11.08 -0.04
C ASP A 35 -1.20 11.32 1.12
N GLN A 36 -1.10 12.57 1.54
CA GLN A 36 -0.10 12.97 2.54
C GLN A 36 -0.48 12.60 3.96
N PHE A 37 -1.67 12.07 4.18
CA PHE A 37 -2.15 11.69 5.51
C PHE A 37 -2.16 12.89 6.45
N SER A 38 -2.79 13.96 6.02
CA SER A 38 -2.98 15.14 6.87
C SER A 38 -4.33 15.15 7.55
N ARG A 39 -5.10 14.06 7.41
CA ARG A 39 -6.47 13.97 7.89
C ARG A 39 -6.63 12.68 8.70
N THR A 40 -7.86 12.29 8.97
CA THR A 40 -8.13 11.13 9.81
C THR A 40 -8.06 9.83 9.02
N THR A 41 -7.97 8.72 9.74
CA THR A 41 -8.02 7.39 9.13
C THR A 41 -9.29 7.21 8.30
N THR A 42 -10.41 7.73 8.80
CA THR A 42 -11.68 7.65 8.07
C THR A 42 -11.61 8.39 6.74
N ASP A 43 -10.98 9.56 6.72
CA ASP A 43 -10.83 10.32 5.48
C ASP A 43 -10.00 9.56 4.46
N ILE A 44 -8.93 8.92 4.91
CA ILE A 44 -8.08 8.13 4.01
C ILE A 44 -8.86 6.93 3.48
N LEU A 45 -9.63 6.28 4.34
CA LEU A 45 -10.45 5.16 3.90
C LEU A 45 -11.46 5.60 2.84
N ASN A 46 -12.07 6.77 3.03
CA ASN A 46 -12.98 7.32 2.02
C ASN A 46 -12.27 7.60 0.71
N ASP A 47 -11.03 8.07 0.77
CA ASP A 47 -10.25 8.28 -0.45
C ASP A 47 -9.99 6.96 -1.17
N ILE A 48 -9.69 5.90 -0.44
CA ILE A 48 -9.48 4.59 -1.05
C ILE A 48 -10.77 4.13 -1.74
N ARG A 49 -11.91 4.32 -1.09
CA ARG A 49 -13.19 3.98 -1.68
C ARG A 49 -13.44 4.76 -2.97
N ARG A 50 -13.11 6.05 -2.96
CA ARG A 50 -13.36 6.92 -4.10
C ARG A 50 -12.43 6.62 -5.26
N VAL A 51 -11.14 6.43 -4.97
CA VAL A 51 -10.13 6.20 -5.99
C VAL A 51 -10.19 4.79 -6.54
N GLN A 52 -10.51 3.83 -5.69
CA GLN A 52 -10.54 2.41 -6.06
C GLN A 52 -9.21 1.98 -6.67
N PRO A 53 -8.10 2.14 -5.92
CA PRO A 53 -6.79 1.80 -6.47
C PRO A 53 -6.62 0.30 -6.62
N ASP A 54 -5.70 -0.07 -7.47
CA ASP A 54 -5.32 -1.47 -7.63
C ASP A 54 -4.34 -1.92 -6.56
N LEU A 55 -3.70 -0.96 -5.88
CA LEU A 55 -2.71 -1.24 -4.86
C LEU A 55 -2.57 -0.01 -3.97
N VAL A 56 -2.41 -0.22 -2.66
CA VAL A 56 -2.09 0.84 -1.71
C VAL A 56 -0.69 0.58 -1.15
N ILE A 57 0.16 1.58 -1.19
CA ILE A 57 1.48 1.54 -0.54
C ILE A 57 1.43 2.54 0.61
N MET A 58 1.72 2.06 1.82
CA MET A 58 1.64 2.92 3.00
C MET A 58 2.76 2.64 3.98
N ASP A 59 3.09 3.62 4.81
CA ASP A 59 4.01 3.43 5.91
C ASP A 59 3.22 2.98 7.14
N PHE A 60 3.79 2.04 7.89
CA PHE A 60 3.12 1.47 9.06
C PHE A 60 2.95 2.50 10.19
N ILE A 61 3.82 3.51 10.23
CA ILE A 61 3.83 4.50 11.33
C ILE A 61 3.34 5.87 10.87
N ILE A 62 2.61 5.93 9.77
CA ILE A 62 2.10 7.21 9.31
C ILE A 62 1.16 7.80 10.35
N GLY A 63 1.23 9.11 10.51
CA GLY A 63 0.33 9.81 11.40
C GLY A 63 0.56 9.55 12.87
N GLY A 64 1.60 8.80 13.22
CA GLY A 64 1.91 8.48 14.60
C GLY A 64 1.79 7.01 14.89
N GLU A 65 2.18 6.62 16.10
CA GLU A 65 2.20 5.22 16.49
C GLU A 65 0.78 4.65 16.50
N GLY A 66 0.63 3.52 15.85
CA GLY A 66 -0.65 2.82 15.81
C GLY A 66 -1.60 3.24 14.72
N THR A 67 -1.38 4.40 14.11
CA THR A 67 -2.33 4.92 13.11
C THR A 67 -2.29 4.10 11.82
N GLY A 68 -1.10 3.71 11.38
CA GLY A 68 -0.98 2.86 10.20
C GLY A 68 -1.68 1.53 10.37
N TRP A 69 -1.54 0.93 11.57
CA TRP A 69 -2.24 -0.31 11.89
C TRP A 69 -3.76 -0.12 11.85
N GLN A 70 -4.24 0.99 12.40
CA GLN A 70 -5.67 1.29 12.39
C GLN A 70 -6.20 1.44 10.97
N LEU A 71 -5.44 2.12 10.11
CA LEU A 71 -5.84 2.27 8.72
C LEU A 71 -5.89 0.91 8.02
N LEU A 72 -4.88 0.09 8.24
CA LEU A 72 -4.83 -1.22 7.63
C LEU A 72 -6.02 -2.08 8.04
N GLN A 73 -6.35 -2.07 9.33
CA GLN A 73 -7.51 -2.81 9.80
C GLN A 73 -8.80 -2.28 9.18
N ALA A 74 -8.93 -0.95 9.07
CA ALA A 74 -10.12 -0.36 8.49
C ALA A 74 -10.29 -0.78 7.04
N VAL A 75 -9.20 -0.81 6.28
CA VAL A 75 -9.25 -1.25 4.89
C VAL A 75 -9.71 -2.69 4.77
N ARG A 76 -9.22 -3.56 5.63
CA ARG A 76 -9.57 -4.98 5.58
C ARG A 76 -10.98 -5.27 6.09
N MET A 77 -11.50 -4.42 6.97
CA MET A 77 -12.84 -4.61 7.51
C MET A 77 -13.92 -3.99 6.64
N ASP A 78 -13.55 -3.14 5.72
CA ASP A 78 -14.52 -2.46 4.86
C ASP A 78 -14.80 -3.32 3.63
N ARG A 79 -16.08 -3.58 3.38
CA ARG A 79 -16.49 -4.48 2.31
C ARG A 79 -16.00 -4.01 0.93
N THR A 80 -15.92 -2.70 0.73
CA THR A 80 -15.57 -2.17 -0.58
C THR A 80 -14.07 -2.08 -0.81
N THR A 81 -13.26 -2.17 0.26
CA THR A 81 -11.81 -2.01 0.15
C THR A 81 -11.02 -3.23 0.60
N ARG A 82 -11.66 -4.21 1.21
CA ARG A 82 -10.91 -5.32 1.84
C ARG A 82 -10.14 -6.17 0.84
N HIS A 83 -10.47 -6.10 -0.43
CA HIS A 83 -9.79 -6.86 -1.48
C HIS A 83 -8.59 -6.14 -2.06
N VAL A 84 -8.38 -4.86 -1.69
CA VAL A 84 -7.29 -4.07 -2.26
C VAL A 84 -5.96 -4.53 -1.66
N PRO A 85 -4.99 -4.93 -2.48
CA PRO A 85 -3.67 -5.31 -1.95
C PRO A 85 -2.99 -4.13 -1.29
N VAL A 86 -2.22 -4.41 -0.24
CA VAL A 86 -1.50 -3.38 0.50
C VAL A 86 -0.03 -3.79 0.64
N ILE A 87 0.85 -2.85 0.36
CA ILE A 87 2.28 -2.97 0.66
C ILE A 87 2.59 -1.98 1.77
N VAL A 88 3.16 -2.49 2.87
CA VAL A 88 3.62 -1.64 3.97
C VAL A 88 5.11 -1.42 3.79
N CYS A 89 5.52 -0.17 3.63
CA CYS A 89 6.90 0.21 3.35
C CYS A 89 7.39 1.03 4.55
N THR A 90 8.13 0.39 5.48
CA THR A 90 8.35 0.99 6.78
C THR A 90 9.71 0.63 7.36
N GLY A 91 10.23 1.48 8.25
CA GLY A 91 11.43 1.20 9.02
C GLY A 91 11.15 0.55 10.37
N ALA A 92 9.89 0.24 10.66
CA ALA A 92 9.49 -0.28 11.98
C ALA A 92 9.61 -1.80 12.04
N ALA A 93 10.84 -2.31 11.88
CA ALA A 93 11.07 -3.76 11.76
C ALA A 93 10.55 -4.53 12.97
N ARG A 94 10.77 -3.99 14.18
CA ARG A 94 10.35 -4.67 15.40
C ARG A 94 8.83 -4.82 15.45
N GLN A 95 8.11 -3.76 15.14
CA GLN A 95 6.66 -3.80 15.16
C GLN A 95 6.12 -4.75 14.11
N VAL A 96 6.76 -4.79 12.94
CA VAL A 96 6.38 -5.72 11.89
C VAL A 96 6.56 -7.15 12.35
N GLU A 97 7.69 -7.46 13.01
CA GLU A 97 7.92 -8.80 13.54
C GLU A 97 6.84 -9.22 14.51
N GLU A 98 6.47 -8.31 15.41
CA GLU A 98 5.45 -8.60 16.43
C GLU A 98 4.10 -8.88 15.83
N LEU A 99 3.81 -8.29 14.67
CA LEU A 99 2.51 -8.40 14.03
C LEU A 99 2.54 -9.29 12.79
N SER A 100 3.66 -9.98 12.54
CA SER A 100 3.84 -10.69 11.26
C SER A 100 2.74 -11.70 10.99
N ALA A 101 2.28 -12.43 12.01
CA ALA A 101 1.21 -13.41 11.80
C ALA A 101 -0.07 -12.75 11.38
N HIS A 102 -0.39 -11.60 11.99
CA HIS A 102 -1.60 -10.87 11.61
C HIS A 102 -1.49 -10.30 10.20
N LEU A 103 -0.31 -9.78 9.83
CA LEU A 103 -0.10 -9.22 8.51
C LEU A 103 -0.23 -10.30 7.44
N ASP A 104 0.29 -11.50 7.72
CA ASP A 104 0.15 -12.61 6.80
C ASP A 104 -1.32 -12.96 6.55
N THR A 105 -2.12 -13.00 7.62
CA THR A 105 -3.54 -13.33 7.47
C THR A 105 -4.30 -12.24 6.74
N MET A 106 -3.80 -11.01 6.76
CA MET A 106 -4.42 -9.89 6.07
C MET A 106 -3.94 -9.75 4.63
N ASN A 107 -3.06 -10.63 4.19
CA ASN A 107 -2.51 -10.60 2.82
C ASN A 107 -1.81 -9.27 2.54
N VAL A 108 -0.97 -8.85 3.48
CA VAL A 108 -0.19 -7.62 3.38
C VAL A 108 1.26 -7.98 3.16
N ARG A 109 1.89 -7.32 2.20
CA ARG A 109 3.31 -7.49 1.96
C ARG A 109 4.07 -6.35 2.62
N VAL A 110 5.28 -6.65 3.10
CA VAL A 110 6.06 -5.67 3.85
C VAL A 110 7.40 -5.46 3.15
N VAL A 111 7.77 -4.20 2.99
CA VAL A 111 9.10 -3.82 2.49
C VAL A 111 9.74 -2.96 3.58
N LEU A 112 10.88 -3.42 4.12
CA LEU A 112 11.55 -2.70 5.20
C LEU A 112 12.49 -1.64 4.66
N LYS A 113 12.52 -0.49 5.29
CA LYS A 113 13.47 0.57 4.97
C LYS A 113 14.78 0.31 5.70
N PRO A 114 15.93 0.65 5.11
CA PRO A 114 16.06 1.16 3.75
C PRO A 114 15.83 0.06 2.73
N PHE A 115 15.23 0.40 1.61
CA PHE A 115 14.98 -0.57 0.55
C PHE A 115 15.53 -0.02 -0.76
N ASP A 116 15.85 -0.93 -1.70
CA ASP A 116 16.18 -0.42 -3.00
C ASP A 116 14.97 -0.50 -3.94
N ILE A 117 15.05 0.30 -4.99
CA ILE A 117 13.93 0.50 -5.90
C ILE A 117 13.55 -0.79 -6.59
N ASP A 118 14.57 -1.56 -6.99
CA ASP A 118 14.33 -2.82 -7.69
C ASP A 118 13.54 -3.78 -6.82
N HIS A 119 13.85 -3.82 -5.52
CA HIS A 119 13.14 -4.69 -4.59
C HIS A 119 11.68 -4.28 -4.47
N LEU A 120 11.42 -2.97 -4.36
CA LEU A 120 10.03 -2.50 -4.29
C LEU A 120 9.26 -2.88 -5.53
N LEU A 121 9.85 -2.70 -6.71
CA LEU A 121 9.19 -3.04 -7.95
C LEU A 121 8.94 -4.54 -8.08
N GLU A 122 9.86 -5.36 -7.57
CA GLU A 122 9.64 -6.81 -7.53
C GLU A 122 8.41 -7.16 -6.70
N ILE A 123 8.26 -6.53 -5.55
CA ILE A 123 7.11 -6.80 -4.67
C ILE A 123 5.81 -6.36 -5.35
N VAL A 124 5.85 -5.21 -6.04
CA VAL A 124 4.67 -4.76 -6.79
C VAL A 124 4.28 -5.78 -7.85
N ASP A 125 5.27 -6.31 -8.57
CA ASP A 125 5.01 -7.33 -9.59
C ASP A 125 4.41 -8.59 -8.98
N LEU A 126 4.87 -8.99 -7.80
CA LEU A 126 4.31 -10.16 -7.12
C LEU A 126 2.85 -9.94 -6.74
N VAL A 127 2.50 -8.71 -6.36
CA VAL A 127 1.10 -8.40 -6.05
C VAL A 127 0.23 -8.62 -7.28
N TRP A 128 0.67 -8.14 -8.44
CA TRP A 128 -0.11 -8.33 -9.66
C TRP A 128 -0.23 -9.80 -10.04
N ALA A 129 0.83 -10.56 -9.87
CA ALA A 129 0.81 -11.98 -10.19
C ALA A 129 -0.20 -12.73 -9.32
N ASN A 130 -0.20 -12.44 -8.01
CA ASN A 130 -1.13 -13.09 -7.09
C ASN A 130 -2.58 -12.68 -7.38
N ALA A 131 -2.79 -11.42 -7.69
CA ALA A 131 -4.14 -10.96 -8.03
C ALA A 131 -4.65 -11.65 -9.29
N GLY A 132 -3.76 -11.81 -10.29
CA GLY A 132 -4.12 -12.51 -11.51
C GLY A 132 -4.47 -13.96 -11.26
N GLU A 133 -3.71 -14.64 -10.43
CA GLU A 133 -3.98 -16.02 -10.08
C GLU A 133 -5.31 -16.17 -9.36
N ALA A 134 -5.57 -15.26 -8.40
CA ALA A 134 -6.83 -15.29 -7.67
C ALA A 134 -8.01 -15.09 -8.61
N SER A 135 -7.89 -14.16 -9.56
CA SER A 135 -8.93 -13.92 -10.53
C SER A 135 -9.20 -15.16 -11.38
N ARG A 136 -8.14 -15.85 -11.78
CA ARG A 136 -8.28 -16.99 -12.65
C ARG A 136 -8.88 -18.19 -11.95
N SER A 137 -8.66 -18.32 -10.66
CA SER A 137 -9.15 -19.47 -9.92
C SER A 137 -10.65 -19.38 -9.65
N GLU A 138 -11.24 -18.25 -9.90
CA GLU A 138 -12.69 -18.13 -9.82
C GLU A 138 -13.33 -18.55 -11.13
#